data_0c90f4bc80d3f030d958a302b82685eb
#
_entry.id   0c90f4bc80d3f030d958a302b82685eb
#
_cell.length_a   1.000
_cell.length_b   1.000
_cell.length_c   1.000
_cell.angle_alpha   90.00
_cell.angle_beta   90.00
_cell.angle_gamma   90.00
#
_symmetry.space_group_name_H-M   'P 1'
#
loop_
_entity.id
_entity.type
_entity.pdbx_description
1 polymer ?
#
loop_
_entity_poly.entity_id
_entity_poly.type
_entity_poly.pdbx_seq_one_letter_code
_entity_poly.pdbx_strand_id
1 'polypeptide(L)'
;MSIQEKMANILPHTAGVNKRGHLTIGGCDAAKLAVKFDTPLYIFDEATLRGTCAEFYKEFGRRYADTLVIYAAKAFLNRALARIFKQEGLGLDVVSGGELSIARSADFPMDKVFFHGNNKLREEIELAIGWGVGRIVVDNLRELALVNQIAKKAGITQDILLRLTPGIDAHTHEYITTGVIDSKFGLPIATGQAEEALVEALSASNLRLIGLHVHLGSLIFSAEPYRKAIEIVFGFAADMRERHGFNLCEFSPGGGFAVQYTQDTPAPDIAHFAQAICGTIRSKSKEFGLKPPRLIVEPGRAIVGRAGVAIYRVGAIKDIPGVRKYIAVDGGMADNIRPALYGSKYEAIVANKVNQKLLERVNIVGKFCESGDVLVKDAEIPRVVPGDIIAIPVSGAYCLSIASNYNASLKPAIVLVKEGKALLIRRRETYDDLMQFDVD
;
A
#
# COMPACT_ATOMS: atom_id res chain seq x y z
N MET A 1 32.02 3.38 2.07
CA MET A 1 30.72 2.68 1.94
C MET A 1 30.45 2.45 0.46
N SER A 2 30.20 1.21 0.05
CA SER A 2 29.73 0.90 -1.29
C SER A 2 28.35 1.52 -1.51
N ILE A 3 27.94 1.73 -2.77
CA ILE A 3 26.59 2.21 -3.05
C ILE A 3 25.53 1.22 -2.55
N GLN A 4 25.88 -0.05 -2.48
CA GLN A 4 25.07 -1.12 -1.90
C GLN A 4 24.79 -0.90 -0.40
N GLU A 5 25.80 -0.53 0.37
CA GLU A 5 25.66 -0.22 1.81
C GLU A 5 24.83 1.06 2.01
N LYS A 6 25.07 2.08 1.16
CA LYS A 6 24.30 3.33 1.21
C LYS A 6 22.81 3.14 0.90
N MET A 7 22.47 2.25 -0.03
CA MET A 7 21.09 2.07 -0.50
C MET A 7 20.42 0.78 0.01
N ALA A 8 21.06 0.06 0.94
CA ALA A 8 20.58 -1.24 1.44
C ALA A 8 19.14 -1.22 1.95
N ASN A 9 18.68 -0.10 2.52
CA ASN A 9 17.33 0.01 3.10
C ASN A 9 16.24 0.43 2.11
N ILE A 10 16.60 0.93 0.92
CA ILE A 10 15.64 1.37 -0.10
C ILE A 10 15.59 0.45 -1.32
N LEU A 11 16.61 -0.36 -1.54
CA LEU A 11 16.63 -1.38 -2.60
C LEU A 11 16.00 -2.69 -2.13
N PRO A 12 15.46 -3.52 -3.03
CA PRO A 12 15.06 -4.89 -2.71
C PRO A 12 16.17 -5.69 -2.01
N HIS A 13 15.81 -6.67 -1.20
CA HIS A 13 16.77 -7.46 -0.41
C HIS A 13 17.79 -8.20 -1.30
N THR A 14 17.40 -8.56 -2.52
CA THR A 14 18.24 -9.27 -3.49
C THR A 14 19.05 -8.34 -4.38
N ALA A 15 18.93 -7.02 -4.19
CA ALA A 15 19.65 -6.07 -5.02
C ALA A 15 21.17 -6.21 -4.87
N GLY A 16 21.87 -6.13 -5.99
CA GLY A 16 23.31 -6.25 -6.06
C GLY A 16 23.90 -5.52 -7.24
N VAL A 17 25.20 -5.63 -7.40
CA VAL A 17 25.94 -5.08 -8.56
C VAL A 17 26.75 -6.21 -9.20
N ASN A 18 26.57 -6.42 -10.50
CA ASN A 18 27.30 -7.46 -11.22
C ASN A 18 28.71 -7.00 -11.64
N LYS A 19 29.48 -7.90 -12.27
CA LYS A 19 30.86 -7.63 -12.74
C LYS A 19 30.94 -6.50 -13.80
N ARG A 20 29.81 -6.13 -14.44
CA ARG A 20 29.75 -5.01 -15.39
C ARG A 20 29.45 -3.67 -14.72
N GLY A 21 29.24 -3.66 -13.40
CA GLY A 21 28.78 -2.47 -12.67
C GLY A 21 27.30 -2.16 -12.86
N HIS A 22 26.48 -3.14 -13.29
CA HIS A 22 25.05 -2.99 -13.44
C HIS A 22 24.29 -3.41 -12.19
N LEU A 23 23.23 -2.69 -11.87
CA LEU A 23 22.26 -3.07 -10.85
C LEU A 23 21.62 -4.41 -11.20
N THR A 24 21.55 -5.31 -10.22
CA THR A 24 20.82 -6.58 -10.31
C THR A 24 19.72 -6.63 -9.26
N ILE A 25 18.57 -7.22 -9.59
CA ILE A 25 17.41 -7.43 -8.70
C ILE A 25 16.93 -8.87 -8.95
N GLY A 26 16.75 -9.66 -7.89
CA GLY A 26 16.36 -11.08 -8.04
C GLY A 26 17.33 -11.88 -8.91
N GLY A 27 18.60 -11.49 -8.97
CA GLY A 27 19.60 -12.09 -9.86
C GLY A 27 19.52 -11.64 -11.33
N CYS A 28 18.56 -10.76 -11.70
CA CYS A 28 18.40 -10.24 -13.05
C CYS A 28 19.13 -8.89 -13.22
N ASP A 29 19.85 -8.71 -14.31
CA ASP A 29 20.50 -7.44 -14.69
C ASP A 29 19.45 -6.44 -15.18
N ALA A 30 19.30 -5.30 -14.47
CA ALA A 30 18.27 -4.30 -14.76
C ALA A 30 18.42 -3.69 -16.17
N ALA A 31 19.65 -3.49 -16.65
CA ALA A 31 19.89 -3.00 -18.01
C ALA A 31 19.46 -4.02 -19.07
N LYS A 32 19.64 -5.32 -18.82
CA LYS A 32 19.14 -6.37 -19.71
C LYS A 32 17.61 -6.48 -19.69
N LEU A 33 16.99 -6.28 -18.52
CA LEU A 33 15.52 -6.23 -18.43
C LEU A 33 14.96 -5.06 -19.23
N ALA A 34 15.60 -3.88 -19.18
CA ALA A 34 15.23 -2.72 -19.99
C ALA A 34 15.30 -2.98 -21.50
N VAL A 35 16.25 -3.80 -21.96
CA VAL A 35 16.34 -4.23 -23.37
C VAL A 35 15.25 -5.25 -23.72
N LYS A 36 14.97 -6.20 -22.82
CA LYS A 36 14.04 -7.31 -23.09
C LYS A 36 12.57 -6.91 -23.05
N PHE A 37 12.20 -6.01 -22.12
CA PHE A 37 10.80 -5.65 -21.85
C PHE A 37 10.50 -4.19 -22.16
N ASP A 38 11.50 -3.46 -22.67
CA ASP A 38 11.48 -2.02 -22.91
C ASP A 38 11.22 -1.21 -21.60
N THR A 39 11.26 0.14 -21.70
CA THR A 39 11.05 1.07 -20.58
C THR A 39 9.89 2.03 -20.91
N PRO A 40 9.22 2.67 -19.93
CA PRO A 40 9.33 2.43 -18.49
C PRO A 40 8.98 1.00 -18.10
N LEU A 41 9.67 0.44 -17.10
CA LEU A 41 9.43 -0.91 -16.63
C LEU A 41 9.42 -0.95 -15.10
N TYR A 42 8.45 -1.64 -14.52
CA TYR A 42 8.42 -1.89 -13.09
C TYR A 42 8.89 -3.32 -12.79
N ILE A 43 9.85 -3.43 -11.89
CA ILE A 43 10.46 -4.70 -11.48
C ILE A 43 10.04 -4.97 -10.04
N PHE A 44 9.35 -6.08 -9.78
CA PHE A 44 9.06 -6.54 -8.43
C PHE A 44 9.95 -7.73 -8.07
N ASP A 45 10.59 -7.66 -6.91
CA ASP A 45 11.41 -8.73 -6.35
C ASP A 45 10.58 -9.67 -5.48
N GLU A 46 10.38 -10.90 -5.95
CA GLU A 46 9.56 -11.90 -5.24
C GLU A 46 10.11 -12.22 -3.85
N ALA A 47 11.44 -12.31 -3.71
CA ALA A 47 12.06 -12.62 -2.42
C ALA A 47 11.80 -11.52 -1.39
N THR A 48 11.85 -10.23 -1.79
CA THR A 48 11.54 -9.11 -0.91
C THR A 48 10.06 -9.11 -0.52
N LEU A 49 9.14 -9.37 -1.47
CA LEU A 49 7.71 -9.49 -1.18
C LEU A 49 7.45 -10.53 -0.10
N ARG A 50 7.93 -11.77 -0.32
CA ARG A 50 7.72 -12.89 0.59
C ARG A 50 8.43 -12.67 1.94
N GLY A 51 9.66 -12.17 1.91
CA GLY A 51 10.42 -11.88 3.12
C GLY A 51 9.71 -10.88 4.02
N THR A 52 9.13 -9.82 3.46
CA THR A 52 8.39 -8.82 4.23
C THR A 52 7.06 -9.37 4.76
N CYS A 53 6.34 -10.20 3.98
CA CYS A 53 5.15 -10.90 4.48
C CYS A 53 5.49 -11.77 5.70
N ALA A 54 6.54 -12.57 5.59
CA ALA A 54 7.02 -13.43 6.68
C ALA A 54 7.46 -12.62 7.91
N GLU A 55 8.09 -11.46 7.71
CA GLU A 55 8.51 -10.57 8.80
C GLU A 55 7.31 -10.02 9.57
N PHE A 56 6.23 -9.58 8.90
CA PHE A 56 5.00 -9.17 9.57
C PHE A 56 4.43 -10.30 10.44
N TYR A 57 4.29 -11.51 9.91
CA TYR A 57 3.83 -12.64 10.71
C TYR A 57 4.75 -12.97 11.88
N LYS A 58 6.06 -12.95 11.66
CA LYS A 58 7.04 -13.20 12.72
C LYS A 58 6.95 -12.15 13.82
N GLU A 59 6.95 -10.85 13.47
CA GLU A 59 7.06 -9.78 14.45
C GLU A 59 5.75 -9.55 15.23
N PHE A 60 4.61 -9.66 14.58
CA PHE A 60 3.32 -9.59 15.24
C PHE A 60 2.94 -10.91 15.92
N GLY A 61 3.02 -12.05 15.22
CA GLY A 61 2.58 -13.35 15.71
C GLY A 61 3.32 -13.83 16.97
N ARG A 62 4.63 -13.61 17.07
CA ARG A 62 5.38 -13.96 18.29
C ARG A 62 5.00 -13.10 19.50
N ARG A 63 4.46 -11.90 19.27
CA ARG A 63 4.00 -10.99 20.33
C ARG A 63 2.52 -11.11 20.63
N TYR A 64 1.73 -11.57 19.67
CA TYR A 64 0.29 -11.69 19.78
C TYR A 64 -0.20 -12.85 18.90
N ALA A 65 -0.42 -14.01 19.51
CA ALA A 65 -0.61 -15.27 18.77
C ALA A 65 -1.82 -15.24 17.82
N ASP A 66 -2.95 -14.62 18.23
CA ASP A 66 -4.12 -14.47 17.37
C ASP A 66 -4.02 -13.19 16.52
N THR A 67 -3.09 -13.22 15.56
CA THR A 67 -2.87 -12.13 14.61
C THR A 67 -3.17 -12.59 13.18
N LEU A 68 -3.93 -11.77 12.45
CA LEU A 68 -4.14 -11.88 11.02
C LEU A 68 -3.47 -10.68 10.32
N VAL A 69 -2.65 -10.96 9.34
CA VAL A 69 -2.06 -9.94 8.46
C VAL A 69 -2.88 -9.92 7.18
N ILE A 70 -3.47 -8.77 6.84
CA ILE A 70 -4.17 -8.57 5.57
C ILE A 70 -3.44 -7.51 4.74
N TYR A 71 -3.24 -7.80 3.47
CA TYR A 71 -2.54 -6.87 2.58
C TYR A 71 -3.50 -5.82 2.05
N ALA A 72 -3.15 -4.52 2.19
CA ALA A 72 -3.94 -3.41 1.67
C ALA A 72 -3.74 -3.26 0.15
N ALA A 73 -4.71 -3.74 -0.63
CA ALA A 73 -4.68 -3.87 -2.09
C ALA A 73 -4.47 -2.52 -2.80
N LYS A 74 -4.99 -1.43 -2.23
CA LYS A 74 -4.81 -0.05 -2.74
C LYS A 74 -3.37 0.35 -2.99
N ALA A 75 -2.40 -0.27 -2.31
CA ALA A 75 -0.98 0.00 -2.54
C ALA A 75 -0.53 -0.43 -3.94
N PHE A 76 -0.85 -1.63 -4.35
CA PHE A 76 -0.82 -2.18 -5.70
C PHE A 76 -1.29 -3.64 -5.70
N LEU A 77 -2.25 -3.99 -6.55
CA LEU A 77 -2.73 -5.35 -6.69
C LEU A 77 -2.83 -5.76 -8.16
N ASN A 78 -2.40 -6.97 -8.46
CA ASN A 78 -2.73 -7.71 -9.67
C ASN A 78 -2.85 -9.22 -9.34
N ARG A 79 -3.25 -10.04 -10.31
CA ARG A 79 -3.43 -11.48 -10.09
C ARG A 79 -2.17 -12.20 -9.59
N ALA A 80 -0.98 -11.78 -10.06
CA ALA A 80 0.27 -12.41 -9.65
C ALA A 80 0.60 -12.12 -8.17
N LEU A 81 0.46 -10.86 -7.74
CA LEU A 81 0.66 -10.47 -6.34
C LEU A 81 -0.41 -11.10 -5.43
N ALA A 82 -1.67 -11.13 -5.85
CA ALA A 82 -2.73 -11.78 -5.09
C ALA A 82 -2.40 -13.25 -4.82
N ARG A 83 -1.87 -13.99 -5.83
CA ARG A 83 -1.41 -15.37 -5.65
C ARG A 83 -0.25 -15.51 -4.67
N ILE A 84 0.71 -14.59 -4.70
CA ILE A 84 1.81 -14.56 -3.74
C ILE A 84 1.26 -14.36 -2.32
N PHE A 85 0.40 -13.35 -2.10
CA PHE A 85 -0.18 -13.09 -0.78
C PHE A 85 -1.03 -14.25 -0.25
N LYS A 86 -1.79 -14.91 -1.14
CA LYS A 86 -2.49 -16.16 -0.82
C LYS A 86 -1.52 -17.26 -0.34
N GLN A 87 -0.40 -17.45 -1.07
CA GLN A 87 0.62 -18.46 -0.72
C GLN A 87 1.31 -18.15 0.61
N GLU A 88 1.52 -16.87 0.91
CA GLU A 88 2.06 -16.41 2.21
C GLU A 88 1.00 -16.41 3.33
N GLY A 89 -0.23 -16.81 3.05
CA GLY A 89 -1.30 -16.96 4.06
C GLY A 89 -2.00 -15.65 4.45
N LEU A 90 -1.70 -14.52 3.79
CA LEU A 90 -2.32 -13.23 4.09
C LEU A 90 -3.82 -13.23 3.73
N GLY A 91 -4.58 -12.31 4.37
CA GLY A 91 -5.84 -11.83 3.84
C GLY A 91 -5.64 -10.64 2.89
N LEU A 92 -6.73 -10.08 2.39
CA LEU A 92 -6.74 -8.85 1.58
C LEU A 92 -7.69 -7.80 2.16
N ASP A 93 -7.24 -6.54 2.21
CA ASP A 93 -8.06 -5.34 2.33
C ASP A 93 -8.31 -4.82 0.92
N VAL A 94 -9.56 -4.80 0.47
CA VAL A 94 -9.99 -4.33 -0.85
C VAL A 94 -11.00 -3.20 -0.72
N VAL A 95 -11.04 -2.27 -1.70
CA VAL A 95 -11.86 -1.06 -1.61
C VAL A 95 -12.80 -0.85 -2.81
N SER A 96 -12.82 -1.80 -3.76
CA SER A 96 -13.65 -1.68 -4.96
C SER A 96 -14.02 -3.03 -5.56
N GLY A 97 -15.05 -3.06 -6.40
CA GLY A 97 -15.42 -4.22 -7.21
C GLY A 97 -14.28 -4.70 -8.12
N GLY A 98 -13.43 -3.78 -8.59
CA GLY A 98 -12.23 -4.11 -9.38
C GLY A 98 -11.21 -4.92 -8.58
N GLU A 99 -10.89 -4.50 -7.34
CA GLU A 99 -9.98 -5.25 -6.45
C GLU A 99 -10.58 -6.59 -6.02
N LEU A 100 -11.90 -6.64 -5.74
CA LEU A 100 -12.63 -7.89 -5.51
C LEU A 100 -12.52 -8.86 -6.69
N SER A 101 -12.70 -8.34 -7.92
CA SER A 101 -12.60 -9.14 -9.15
C SER A 101 -11.19 -9.67 -9.38
N ILE A 102 -10.15 -8.88 -9.09
CA ILE A 102 -8.75 -9.34 -9.13
C ILE A 102 -8.52 -10.47 -8.12
N ALA A 103 -8.97 -10.30 -6.87
CA ALA A 103 -8.89 -11.34 -5.85
C ALA A 103 -9.57 -12.63 -6.30
N ARG A 104 -10.83 -12.54 -6.77
CA ARG A 104 -11.60 -13.68 -7.29
C ARG A 104 -10.89 -14.38 -8.45
N SER A 105 -10.36 -13.61 -9.41
CA SER A 105 -9.65 -14.15 -10.59
C SER A 105 -8.29 -14.79 -10.28
N ALA A 106 -7.76 -14.54 -9.08
CA ALA A 106 -6.55 -15.17 -8.54
C ALA A 106 -6.85 -16.39 -7.66
N ASP A 107 -8.11 -16.82 -7.56
CA ASP A 107 -8.60 -17.87 -6.65
C ASP A 107 -8.24 -17.56 -5.19
N PHE A 108 -8.31 -16.29 -4.80
CA PHE A 108 -8.05 -15.88 -3.42
C PHE A 108 -9.19 -16.38 -2.50
N PRO A 109 -8.90 -16.86 -1.27
CA PRO A 109 -9.94 -17.27 -0.32
C PRO A 109 -10.76 -16.05 0.11
N MET A 110 -12.00 -15.95 -0.37
CA MET A 110 -12.84 -14.76 -0.19
C MET A 110 -13.23 -14.53 1.27
N ASP A 111 -13.28 -15.58 2.09
CA ASP A 111 -13.47 -15.53 3.55
C ASP A 111 -12.33 -14.78 4.29
N LYS A 112 -11.16 -14.62 3.64
CA LYS A 112 -10.03 -13.81 4.12
C LYS A 112 -9.98 -12.42 3.52
N VAL A 113 -11.00 -11.99 2.78
CA VAL A 113 -11.11 -10.65 2.19
C VAL A 113 -11.94 -9.76 3.10
N PHE A 114 -11.44 -8.54 3.31
CA PHE A 114 -12.08 -7.45 4.05
C PHE A 114 -12.43 -6.34 3.06
N PHE A 115 -13.70 -5.98 2.97
CA PHE A 115 -14.15 -4.95 2.04
C PHE A 115 -14.30 -3.61 2.73
N HIS A 116 -13.38 -2.70 2.45
CA HIS A 116 -13.29 -1.34 2.97
C HIS A 116 -13.86 -0.31 1.99
N GLY A 117 -13.84 0.97 2.40
CA GLY A 117 -14.28 2.10 1.59
C GLY A 117 -15.41 2.88 2.26
N ASN A 118 -15.46 4.20 2.02
CA ASN A 118 -16.45 5.11 2.62
C ASN A 118 -17.75 5.24 1.83
N ASN A 119 -17.78 4.70 0.62
CA ASN A 119 -18.97 4.72 -0.26
C ASN A 119 -18.95 3.48 -1.17
N LYS A 120 -19.30 2.34 -0.60
CA LYS A 120 -19.45 1.09 -1.36
C LYS A 120 -20.76 1.14 -2.16
N LEU A 121 -20.68 0.85 -3.46
CA LEU A 121 -21.87 0.79 -4.29
C LEU A 121 -22.69 -0.48 -3.97
N ARG A 122 -24.00 -0.41 -4.22
CA ARG A 122 -24.91 -1.57 -4.02
C ARG A 122 -24.39 -2.81 -4.74
N GLU A 123 -24.03 -2.66 -5.99
CA GLU A 123 -23.56 -3.73 -6.86
C GLU A 123 -22.26 -4.35 -6.33
N GLU A 124 -21.38 -3.54 -5.76
CA GLU A 124 -20.12 -4.02 -5.15
C GLU A 124 -20.37 -4.81 -3.86
N ILE A 125 -21.35 -4.37 -3.03
CA ILE A 125 -21.77 -5.10 -1.83
C ILE A 125 -22.46 -6.42 -2.22
N GLU A 126 -23.28 -6.41 -3.26
CA GLU A 126 -23.94 -7.63 -3.79
C GLU A 126 -22.88 -8.63 -4.30
N LEU A 127 -21.85 -8.15 -5.02
CA LEU A 127 -20.71 -8.98 -5.44
C LEU A 127 -19.94 -9.52 -4.23
N ALA A 128 -19.62 -8.69 -3.25
CA ALA A 128 -18.87 -9.08 -2.06
C ALA A 128 -19.60 -10.17 -1.27
N ILE A 129 -20.87 -10.00 -0.99
CA ILE A 129 -21.72 -10.96 -0.31
C ILE A 129 -21.88 -12.23 -1.14
N GLY A 130 -22.18 -12.09 -2.44
CA GLY A 130 -22.36 -13.23 -3.34
C GLY A 130 -21.11 -14.08 -3.53
N TRP A 131 -19.93 -13.51 -3.34
CA TRP A 131 -18.66 -14.24 -3.40
C TRP A 131 -18.15 -14.72 -2.04
N GLY A 132 -18.86 -14.42 -0.96
CA GLY A 132 -18.52 -14.88 0.38
C GLY A 132 -17.36 -14.12 1.02
N VAL A 133 -17.31 -12.78 0.83
CA VAL A 133 -16.32 -11.93 1.50
C VAL A 133 -16.42 -12.08 3.01
N GLY A 134 -15.30 -12.29 3.68
CA GLY A 134 -15.26 -12.58 5.10
C GLY A 134 -15.77 -11.45 5.98
N ARG A 135 -15.38 -10.19 5.67
CA ARG A 135 -15.78 -9.01 6.47
C ARG A 135 -16.12 -7.84 5.57
N ILE A 136 -17.15 -7.09 5.95
CA ILE A 136 -17.41 -5.76 5.43
C ILE A 136 -17.10 -4.74 6.53
N VAL A 137 -16.18 -3.82 6.25
CA VAL A 137 -15.83 -2.74 7.18
C VAL A 137 -16.74 -1.56 6.88
N VAL A 138 -17.76 -1.40 7.72
CA VAL A 138 -18.82 -0.41 7.55
C VAL A 138 -18.33 0.96 7.97
N ASP A 139 -18.58 1.95 7.12
CA ASP A 139 -18.05 3.32 7.27
C ASP A 139 -19.12 4.34 7.70
N ASN A 140 -20.41 4.04 7.52
CA ASN A 140 -21.52 4.93 7.86
C ASN A 140 -22.85 4.15 8.03
N LEU A 141 -23.84 4.81 8.66
CA LEU A 141 -25.18 4.24 8.96
C LEU A 141 -25.95 3.80 7.70
N ARG A 142 -25.90 4.60 6.62
CA ARG A 142 -26.61 4.24 5.37
C ARG A 142 -26.03 2.94 4.79
N GLU A 143 -24.74 2.77 4.83
CA GLU A 143 -24.07 1.55 4.39
C GLU A 143 -24.46 0.36 5.28
N LEU A 144 -24.52 0.56 6.61
CA LEU A 144 -24.98 -0.45 7.55
C LEU A 144 -26.33 -1.03 7.16
N ALA A 145 -27.30 -0.14 6.95
CA ALA A 145 -28.66 -0.50 6.53
C ALA A 145 -28.66 -1.23 5.17
N LEU A 146 -27.84 -0.77 4.22
CA LEU A 146 -27.71 -1.38 2.89
C LEU A 146 -27.12 -2.79 2.96
N VAL A 147 -26.06 -2.99 3.73
CA VAL A 147 -25.44 -4.32 3.93
C VAL A 147 -26.42 -5.29 4.57
N ASN A 148 -27.17 -4.83 5.60
CA ASN A 148 -28.21 -5.65 6.25
C ASN A 148 -29.31 -6.06 5.25
N GLN A 149 -29.77 -5.13 4.41
CA GLN A 149 -30.78 -5.42 3.39
C GLN A 149 -30.32 -6.46 2.38
N ILE A 150 -29.06 -6.32 1.89
CA ILE A 150 -28.49 -7.24 0.89
C ILE A 150 -28.24 -8.62 1.51
N ALA A 151 -27.67 -8.67 2.73
CA ALA A 151 -27.46 -9.92 3.46
C ALA A 151 -28.79 -10.67 3.71
N LYS A 152 -29.86 -9.93 4.09
CA LYS A 152 -31.23 -10.48 4.21
C LYS A 152 -31.72 -11.10 2.90
N LYS A 153 -31.56 -10.38 1.79
CA LYS A 153 -31.94 -10.88 0.45
C LYS A 153 -31.15 -12.12 0.04
N ALA A 154 -29.88 -12.20 0.45
CA ALA A 154 -29.01 -13.35 0.21
C ALA A 154 -29.25 -14.52 1.18
N GLY A 155 -30.05 -14.34 2.23
CA GLY A 155 -30.34 -15.36 3.24
C GLY A 155 -29.16 -15.70 4.14
N ILE A 156 -28.24 -14.75 4.36
CA ILE A 156 -27.03 -14.95 5.18
C ILE A 156 -26.95 -13.96 6.34
N THR A 157 -26.06 -14.25 7.28
CA THR A 157 -25.59 -13.28 8.29
C THR A 157 -24.16 -12.88 7.91
N GLN A 158 -23.95 -11.57 7.63
CA GLN A 158 -22.65 -11.03 7.24
C GLN A 158 -21.88 -10.54 8.46
N ASP A 159 -20.61 -10.96 8.59
CA ASP A 159 -19.70 -10.41 9.58
C ASP A 159 -19.26 -9.00 9.19
N ILE A 160 -19.35 -8.07 10.14
CA ILE A 160 -18.96 -6.68 9.93
C ILE A 160 -18.04 -6.17 11.03
N LEU A 161 -17.19 -5.20 10.65
CA LEU A 161 -16.49 -4.31 11.57
C LEU A 161 -17.04 -2.89 11.38
N LEU A 162 -17.09 -2.08 12.43
CA LEU A 162 -17.33 -0.64 12.30
C LEU A 162 -16.00 0.08 12.20
N ARG A 163 -15.87 0.95 11.20
CA ARG A 163 -14.72 1.85 11.09
C ARG A 163 -14.97 3.08 11.95
N LEU A 164 -14.10 3.29 12.93
CA LEU A 164 -14.19 4.39 13.88
C LEU A 164 -13.17 5.50 13.54
N THR A 165 -13.53 6.74 13.87
CA THR A 165 -12.64 7.88 13.81
C THR A 165 -12.35 8.34 15.24
N PRO A 166 -11.12 8.04 15.76
CA PRO A 166 -10.79 8.34 17.16
C PRO A 166 -10.40 9.81 17.42
N GLY A 167 -10.29 10.65 16.38
CA GLY A 167 -9.93 12.06 16.53
C GLY A 167 -8.44 12.30 16.76
N ILE A 168 -7.58 11.46 16.20
CA ILE A 168 -6.11 11.53 16.38
C ILE A 168 -5.46 12.01 15.09
N ASP A 169 -4.59 13.03 15.20
CA ASP A 169 -3.67 13.44 14.15
C ASP A 169 -2.36 12.61 14.25
N ALA A 170 -2.07 11.87 13.19
CA ALA A 170 -0.85 11.09 13.08
C ALA A 170 0.34 11.92 12.52
N HIS A 171 0.17 13.25 12.36
CA HIS A 171 1.17 14.17 11.80
C HIS A 171 1.74 13.71 10.45
N THR A 172 0.86 13.24 9.57
CA THR A 172 1.18 12.85 8.19
C THR A 172 0.76 13.96 7.21
N HIS A 173 1.11 13.81 5.93
CA HIS A 173 0.67 14.77 4.90
C HIS A 173 -0.87 14.86 4.89
N GLU A 174 -1.45 16.07 4.74
CA GLU A 174 -2.89 16.32 4.85
C GLU A 174 -3.77 15.38 3.98
N TYR A 175 -3.32 15.04 2.77
CA TYR A 175 -4.04 14.13 1.86
C TYR A 175 -3.99 12.65 2.25
N ILE A 176 -3.20 12.27 3.26
CA ILE A 176 -3.07 10.89 3.73
C ILE A 176 -3.37 10.70 5.22
N THR A 177 -3.82 11.76 5.91
CA THR A 177 -4.30 11.72 7.30
C THR A 177 -5.78 11.32 7.30
N THR A 178 -6.16 10.32 8.09
CA THR A 178 -7.53 9.78 8.15
C THR A 178 -8.07 9.57 9.56
N GLY A 179 -7.25 9.80 10.59
CA GLY A 179 -7.64 9.62 12.00
C GLY A 179 -8.29 10.83 12.67
N VAL A 180 -8.32 11.98 11.99
CA VAL A 180 -8.89 13.24 12.51
C VAL A 180 -10.41 13.26 12.38
N ILE A 181 -11.10 14.05 13.22
CA ILE A 181 -12.57 14.16 13.19
C ILE A 181 -13.05 14.68 11.84
N ASP A 182 -12.38 15.69 11.27
CA ASP A 182 -12.67 16.19 9.92
C ASP A 182 -12.05 15.26 8.86
N SER A 183 -12.68 14.11 8.68
CA SER A 183 -12.31 13.09 7.70
C SER A 183 -13.57 12.55 7.02
N LYS A 184 -13.47 12.26 5.73
CA LYS A 184 -14.56 11.58 4.99
C LYS A 184 -14.77 10.12 5.40
N PHE A 185 -13.94 9.57 6.30
CA PHE A 185 -13.93 8.17 6.69
C PHE A 185 -14.36 7.98 8.13
N GLY A 186 -15.15 6.93 8.34
CA GLY A 186 -15.42 6.36 9.65
C GLY A 186 -16.43 7.13 10.48
N LEU A 187 -16.83 6.51 11.55
CA LEU A 187 -17.80 6.98 12.53
C LEU A 187 -17.08 7.66 13.69
N PRO A 188 -17.23 8.99 13.91
CA PRO A 188 -16.58 9.67 15.01
C PRO A 188 -17.07 9.16 16.37
N ILE A 189 -16.14 8.84 17.27
CA ILE A 189 -16.48 8.44 18.65
C ILE A 189 -17.01 9.65 19.42
N ALA A 190 -16.32 10.79 19.30
CA ALA A 190 -16.63 11.99 20.09
C ALA A 190 -18.02 12.60 19.85
N THR A 191 -18.65 12.34 18.69
CA THR A 191 -19.98 12.88 18.33
C THR A 191 -21.13 11.93 18.66
N GLY A 192 -20.85 10.73 19.16
CA GLY A 192 -21.86 9.69 19.45
C GLY A 192 -22.28 8.85 18.25
N GLN A 193 -21.86 9.19 17.02
CA GLN A 193 -22.23 8.42 15.81
C GLN A 193 -21.69 6.98 15.84
N ALA A 194 -20.55 6.77 16.47
CA ALA A 194 -19.99 5.44 16.65
C ALA A 194 -20.87 4.55 17.51
N GLU A 195 -21.46 5.08 18.60
CA GLU A 195 -22.39 4.38 19.46
C GLU A 195 -23.71 4.11 18.74
N GLU A 196 -24.28 5.11 18.05
CA GLU A 196 -25.50 4.97 17.26
C GLU A 196 -25.37 3.82 16.26
N ALA A 197 -24.30 3.78 15.49
CA ALA A 197 -24.05 2.72 14.52
C ALA A 197 -23.83 1.35 15.18
N LEU A 198 -23.20 1.30 16.34
CA LEU A 198 -22.99 0.06 17.09
C LEU A 198 -24.33 -0.52 17.58
N VAL A 199 -25.22 0.33 18.13
CA VAL A 199 -26.56 -0.10 18.59
C VAL A 199 -27.41 -0.59 17.41
N GLU A 200 -27.38 0.12 16.28
CA GLU A 200 -28.08 -0.30 15.06
C GLU A 200 -27.51 -1.63 14.53
N ALA A 201 -26.18 -1.80 14.52
CA ALA A 201 -25.55 -3.05 14.10
C ALA A 201 -25.90 -4.25 14.99
N LEU A 202 -25.99 -4.06 16.31
CA LEU A 202 -26.38 -5.09 17.25
C LEU A 202 -27.86 -5.50 17.09
N SER A 203 -28.72 -4.61 16.66
CA SER A 203 -30.14 -4.88 16.42
C SER A 203 -30.41 -5.48 15.03
N ALA A 204 -29.46 -5.41 14.10
CA ALA A 204 -29.61 -5.85 12.72
C ALA A 204 -29.60 -7.39 12.61
N SER A 205 -30.70 -7.99 12.19
CA SER A 205 -30.91 -9.47 12.20
C SER A 205 -30.01 -10.24 11.22
N ASN A 206 -29.47 -9.61 10.19
CA ASN A 206 -28.64 -10.23 9.16
C ASN A 206 -27.17 -9.74 9.17
N LEU A 207 -26.78 -9.05 10.25
CA LEU A 207 -25.41 -8.65 10.49
C LEU A 207 -24.89 -9.25 11.80
N ARG A 208 -23.61 -9.50 11.85
CA ARG A 208 -22.90 -9.84 13.07
C ARG A 208 -21.76 -8.86 13.26
N LEU A 209 -21.92 -7.93 14.20
CA LEU A 209 -20.86 -7.01 14.57
C LEU A 209 -19.83 -7.76 15.41
N ILE A 210 -18.65 -8.02 14.84
CA ILE A 210 -17.59 -8.79 15.50
C ILE A 210 -16.39 -7.95 15.89
N GLY A 211 -16.26 -6.71 15.40
CA GLY A 211 -15.07 -5.93 15.69
C GLY A 211 -15.13 -4.46 15.31
N LEU A 212 -14.03 -3.79 15.64
CA LEU A 212 -13.81 -2.37 15.40
C LEU A 212 -12.53 -2.18 14.59
N HIS A 213 -12.54 -1.19 13.73
CA HIS A 213 -11.44 -0.83 12.85
C HIS A 213 -11.11 0.66 12.98
N VAL A 214 -9.84 1.02 12.92
CA VAL A 214 -9.36 2.38 12.71
C VAL A 214 -8.27 2.41 11.66
N HIS A 215 -8.11 3.55 10.99
CA HIS A 215 -6.96 3.79 10.13
C HIS A 215 -6.52 5.25 10.28
N LEU A 216 -5.30 5.47 10.73
CA LEU A 216 -4.81 6.78 11.17
C LEU A 216 -4.18 7.59 10.04
N GLY A 217 -3.76 6.92 8.96
CA GLY A 217 -3.07 7.56 7.85
C GLY A 217 -2.01 6.67 7.21
N SER A 218 -1.09 7.27 6.47
CA SER A 218 -0.02 6.56 5.77
C SER A 218 1.33 7.25 6.03
N LEU A 219 2.43 6.50 5.99
CA LEU A 219 3.78 6.95 6.34
C LEU A 219 3.87 7.43 7.81
N ILE A 220 3.35 6.64 8.71
CA ILE A 220 3.40 6.91 10.16
C ILE A 220 4.76 6.43 10.67
N PHE A 221 5.61 7.38 11.10
CA PHE A 221 6.98 7.10 11.59
C PHE A 221 7.04 6.87 13.11
N SER A 222 5.97 7.15 13.84
CA SER A 222 5.90 6.96 15.29
C SER A 222 4.83 5.95 15.67
N ALA A 223 5.09 5.13 16.68
CA ALA A 223 4.09 4.19 17.20
C ALA A 223 3.08 4.86 18.15
N GLU A 224 3.31 6.11 18.57
CA GLU A 224 2.47 6.81 19.53
C GLU A 224 1.02 7.03 19.08
N PRO A 225 0.73 7.39 17.81
CA PRO A 225 -0.65 7.49 17.32
C PRO A 225 -1.43 6.18 17.47
N TYR A 226 -0.77 5.03 17.24
CA TYR A 226 -1.41 3.71 17.42
C TYR A 226 -1.76 3.44 18.88
N ARG A 227 -0.85 3.81 19.84
CA ARG A 227 -1.12 3.63 21.28
C ARG A 227 -2.34 4.42 21.70
N LYS A 228 -2.42 5.69 21.33
CA LYS A 228 -3.55 6.57 21.63
C LYS A 228 -4.86 6.06 21.01
N ALA A 229 -4.82 5.62 19.74
CA ALA A 229 -6.01 5.09 19.09
C ALA A 229 -6.52 3.81 19.78
N ILE A 230 -5.63 2.91 20.16
CA ILE A 230 -5.99 1.68 20.89
C ILE A 230 -6.63 2.06 22.24
N GLU A 231 -6.05 3.00 22.99
CA GLU A 231 -6.59 3.44 24.27
C GLU A 231 -8.03 3.98 24.13
N ILE A 232 -8.27 4.88 23.18
CA ILE A 232 -9.59 5.48 22.93
C ILE A 232 -10.59 4.41 22.51
N VAL A 233 -10.23 3.53 21.56
CA VAL A 233 -11.16 2.51 21.04
C VAL A 233 -11.45 1.44 22.08
N PHE A 234 -10.50 1.06 22.91
CA PHE A 234 -10.71 0.07 23.97
C PHE A 234 -11.55 0.63 25.11
N GLY A 235 -11.38 1.91 25.45
CA GLY A 235 -12.30 2.61 26.37
C GLY A 235 -13.72 2.62 25.82
N PHE A 236 -13.90 3.04 24.57
CA PHE A 236 -15.19 2.98 23.87
C PHE A 236 -15.79 1.55 23.87
N ALA A 237 -14.98 0.54 23.54
CA ALA A 237 -15.47 -0.85 23.53
C ALA A 237 -15.91 -1.35 24.92
N ALA A 238 -15.25 -0.89 25.98
CA ALA A 238 -15.64 -1.23 27.36
C ALA A 238 -16.99 -0.59 27.74
N ASP A 239 -17.19 0.70 27.39
CA ASP A 239 -18.46 1.39 27.58
C ASP A 239 -19.61 0.70 26.81
N MET A 240 -19.32 0.33 25.55
CA MET A 240 -20.32 -0.36 24.71
C MET A 240 -20.64 -1.77 25.22
N ARG A 241 -19.68 -2.45 25.84
CA ARG A 241 -19.93 -3.73 26.48
C ARG A 241 -20.85 -3.56 27.70
N GLU A 242 -20.60 -2.58 28.54
CA GLU A 242 -21.37 -2.34 29.75
C GLU A 242 -22.81 -1.91 29.42
N ARG A 243 -22.97 -1.00 28.45
CA ARG A 243 -24.27 -0.40 28.12
C ARG A 243 -25.12 -1.22 27.15
N HIS A 244 -24.47 -1.94 26.24
CA HIS A 244 -25.15 -2.60 25.11
C HIS A 244 -24.78 -4.08 24.93
N GLY A 245 -23.92 -4.65 25.78
CA GLY A 245 -23.52 -6.05 25.70
C GLY A 245 -22.58 -6.38 24.52
N PHE A 246 -21.95 -5.39 23.90
CA PHE A 246 -21.03 -5.60 22.79
C PHE A 246 -19.77 -6.36 23.22
N ASN A 247 -19.38 -7.37 22.43
CA ASN A 247 -18.14 -8.10 22.65
C ASN A 247 -17.15 -7.82 21.51
N LEU A 248 -16.01 -7.22 21.84
CA LEU A 248 -14.93 -6.97 20.89
C LEU A 248 -14.18 -8.27 20.58
N CYS A 249 -14.48 -8.91 19.44
CA CYS A 249 -13.85 -10.16 19.00
C CYS A 249 -12.66 -9.91 18.07
N GLU A 250 -12.72 -8.89 17.20
CA GLU A 250 -11.67 -8.50 16.27
C GLU A 250 -11.37 -7.00 16.39
N PHE A 251 -10.09 -6.63 16.29
CA PHE A 251 -9.66 -5.24 16.28
C PHE A 251 -8.58 -5.01 15.24
N SER A 252 -8.78 -3.98 14.40
CA SER A 252 -7.75 -3.52 13.45
C SER A 252 -7.33 -2.09 13.76
N PRO A 253 -6.05 -1.84 14.10
CA PRO A 253 -5.47 -0.50 14.14
C PRO A 253 -5.13 0.03 12.74
N GLY A 254 -5.48 -0.71 11.67
CA GLY A 254 -5.20 -0.39 10.29
C GLY A 254 -3.77 -0.70 9.83
N GLY A 255 -3.36 0.03 8.80
CA GLY A 255 -2.02 0.01 8.24
C GLY A 255 -1.26 1.31 8.53
N GLY A 256 -0.58 1.85 7.52
CA GLY A 256 0.11 3.13 7.63
C GLY A 256 1.60 3.02 7.97
N PHE A 257 2.14 1.82 8.21
CA PHE A 257 3.55 1.58 8.55
C PHE A 257 4.49 2.26 7.55
N ALA A 258 5.37 3.13 8.07
CA ALA A 258 6.34 3.86 7.27
C ALA A 258 7.34 2.94 6.59
N VAL A 259 7.84 3.39 5.44
CA VAL A 259 9.00 2.80 4.75
C VAL A 259 10.00 3.90 4.42
N GLN A 260 11.26 3.55 4.35
CA GLN A 260 12.33 4.47 3.97
C GLN A 260 12.29 4.68 2.45
N TYR A 261 12.17 5.95 2.02
CA TYR A 261 12.23 6.36 0.61
C TYR A 261 13.57 6.95 0.21
N THR A 262 14.22 7.62 1.14
CA THR A 262 15.51 8.30 0.96
C THR A 262 16.46 7.95 2.12
N GLN A 263 17.74 8.10 1.91
CA GLN A 263 18.74 7.71 2.93
C GLN A 263 18.66 8.56 4.20
N ASP A 264 18.21 9.81 4.08
CA ASP A 264 18.11 10.78 5.17
C ASP A 264 16.84 10.62 6.03
N THR A 265 15.92 9.75 5.65
CA THR A 265 14.65 9.54 6.36
C THR A 265 14.45 8.06 6.72
N PRO A 266 15.19 7.53 7.72
CA PRO A 266 15.06 6.14 8.13
C PRO A 266 13.67 5.85 8.70
N ALA A 267 13.09 4.71 8.34
CA ALA A 267 11.82 4.24 8.88
C ALA A 267 12.05 3.28 10.06
N PRO A 268 11.15 3.28 11.08
CA PRO A 268 11.18 2.30 12.14
C PRO A 268 10.97 0.87 11.63
N ASP A 269 11.55 -0.09 12.32
CA ASP A 269 11.37 -1.51 12.05
C ASP A 269 9.93 -1.97 12.31
N ILE A 270 9.50 -3.02 11.62
CA ILE A 270 8.19 -3.68 11.87
C ILE A 270 8.11 -4.14 13.33
N ALA A 271 9.23 -4.61 13.91
CA ALA A 271 9.32 -5.02 15.31
C ALA A 271 8.94 -3.90 16.29
N HIS A 272 9.33 -2.64 16.01
CA HIS A 272 8.97 -1.48 16.82
C HIS A 272 7.45 -1.26 16.88
N PHE A 273 6.79 -1.26 15.74
CA PHE A 273 5.33 -1.14 15.67
C PHE A 273 4.63 -2.33 16.32
N ALA A 274 5.09 -3.56 16.04
CA ALA A 274 4.51 -4.75 16.63
C ALA A 274 4.60 -4.76 18.16
N GLN A 275 5.74 -4.35 18.72
CA GLN A 275 5.91 -4.22 20.18
C GLN A 275 4.94 -3.21 20.78
N ALA A 276 4.81 -2.03 20.17
CA ALA A 276 3.94 -0.97 20.66
C ALA A 276 2.46 -1.39 20.58
N ILE A 277 2.00 -1.85 19.42
CA ILE A 277 0.60 -2.20 19.17
C ILE A 277 0.19 -3.39 20.07
N CYS A 278 0.92 -4.51 20.00
CA CYS A 278 0.60 -5.70 20.79
C CYS A 278 0.69 -5.45 22.31
N GLY A 279 1.67 -4.67 22.75
CA GLY A 279 1.83 -4.31 24.16
C GLY A 279 0.65 -3.47 24.67
N THR A 280 0.23 -2.48 23.87
CA THR A 280 -0.88 -1.59 24.24
C THR A 280 -2.22 -2.36 24.25
N ILE A 281 -2.48 -3.22 23.24
CA ILE A 281 -3.70 -4.06 23.22
C ILE A 281 -3.79 -4.90 24.50
N ARG A 282 -2.71 -5.60 24.90
CA ARG A 282 -2.73 -6.42 26.10
C ARG A 282 -2.95 -5.58 27.37
N SER A 283 -2.26 -4.45 27.49
CA SER A 283 -2.39 -3.55 28.63
C SER A 283 -3.82 -3.01 28.75
N LYS A 284 -4.38 -2.49 27.65
CA LYS A 284 -5.72 -1.89 27.65
C LYS A 284 -6.83 -2.95 27.74
N SER A 285 -6.64 -4.15 27.21
CA SER A 285 -7.56 -5.28 27.45
C SER A 285 -7.65 -5.60 28.94
N LYS A 286 -6.50 -5.67 29.64
CA LYS A 286 -6.47 -5.93 31.08
C LYS A 286 -7.09 -4.77 31.87
N GLU A 287 -6.73 -3.53 31.55
CA GLU A 287 -7.20 -2.32 32.23
C GLU A 287 -8.73 -2.18 32.16
N PHE A 288 -9.30 -2.37 30.99
CA PHE A 288 -10.74 -2.28 30.74
C PHE A 288 -11.49 -3.60 30.94
N GLY A 289 -10.84 -4.67 31.39
CA GLY A 289 -11.43 -5.96 31.61
C GLY A 289 -11.98 -6.65 30.35
N LEU A 290 -11.50 -6.27 29.16
CA LEU A 290 -11.89 -6.85 27.88
C LEU A 290 -11.13 -8.16 27.63
N LYS A 291 -11.80 -9.12 26.97
CA LYS A 291 -11.08 -10.26 26.40
C LYS A 291 -10.21 -9.75 25.24
N PRO A 292 -8.90 -10.13 25.19
CA PRO A 292 -8.05 -9.73 24.07
C PRO A 292 -8.65 -10.16 22.73
N PRO A 293 -8.94 -9.22 21.79
CA PRO A 293 -9.53 -9.55 20.49
C PRO A 293 -8.48 -10.14 19.55
N ARG A 294 -8.90 -10.80 18.46
CA ARG A 294 -8.00 -11.06 17.34
C ARG A 294 -7.45 -9.74 16.81
N LEU A 295 -6.12 -9.64 16.66
CA LEU A 295 -5.46 -8.49 16.05
C LEU A 295 -5.42 -8.64 14.53
N ILE A 296 -5.87 -7.61 13.82
CA ILE A 296 -5.75 -7.53 12.36
C ILE A 296 -4.83 -6.36 12.03
N VAL A 297 -3.80 -6.56 11.20
CA VAL A 297 -2.90 -5.51 10.72
C VAL A 297 -2.93 -5.45 9.20
N GLU A 298 -2.89 -4.22 8.65
CA GLU A 298 -3.17 -3.93 7.24
C GLU A 298 -1.99 -3.30 6.51
N PRO A 299 -0.82 -3.96 6.44
CA PRO A 299 0.32 -3.43 5.69
C PRO A 299 0.03 -3.44 4.18
N GLY A 300 0.19 -2.30 3.53
CA GLY A 300 0.19 -2.18 2.08
C GLY A 300 1.57 -1.76 1.58
N ARG A 301 1.87 -0.46 1.74
CA ARG A 301 3.16 0.15 1.36
C ARG A 301 4.36 -0.61 1.93
N ALA A 302 4.31 -1.00 3.18
CA ALA A 302 5.42 -1.68 3.85
C ALA A 302 5.78 -3.02 3.17
N ILE A 303 4.82 -3.72 2.56
CA ILE A 303 5.08 -4.97 1.84
C ILE A 303 5.62 -4.73 0.43
N VAL A 304 4.95 -3.89 -0.36
CA VAL A 304 5.27 -3.79 -1.80
C VAL A 304 6.21 -2.64 -2.15
N GLY A 305 6.32 -1.61 -1.30
CA GLY A 305 7.06 -0.40 -1.62
C GLY A 305 8.50 -0.68 -2.02
N ARG A 306 9.27 -1.28 -1.12
CA ARG A 306 10.68 -1.61 -1.32
C ARG A 306 10.89 -2.74 -2.32
N ALA A 307 9.92 -3.64 -2.46
CA ALA A 307 10.00 -4.75 -3.42
C ALA A 307 9.94 -4.27 -4.88
N GLY A 308 9.41 -3.07 -5.14
CA GLY A 308 9.24 -2.52 -6.48
C GLY A 308 10.27 -1.45 -6.83
N VAL A 309 10.87 -1.58 -8.01
CA VAL A 309 11.79 -0.60 -8.61
C VAL A 309 11.28 -0.22 -9.99
N ALA A 310 11.15 1.08 -10.26
CA ALA A 310 10.84 1.57 -11.60
C ALA A 310 12.15 1.85 -12.35
N ILE A 311 12.24 1.44 -13.62
CA ILE A 311 13.39 1.76 -14.48
C ILE A 311 12.94 2.51 -15.73
N TYR A 312 13.75 3.48 -16.11
CA TYR A 312 13.51 4.42 -17.20
C TYR A 312 14.73 4.55 -18.07
N ARG A 313 14.54 4.83 -19.37
CA ARG A 313 15.62 5.13 -20.30
C ARG A 313 15.81 6.65 -20.40
N VAL A 314 17.06 7.11 -20.30
CA VAL A 314 17.44 8.50 -20.54
C VAL A 314 17.24 8.82 -22.02
N GLY A 315 16.49 9.89 -22.28
CA GLY A 315 16.28 10.48 -23.60
C GLY A 315 17.10 11.76 -23.74
N ALA A 316 16.44 12.91 -23.61
CA ALA A 316 17.06 14.23 -23.76
C ALA A 316 17.79 14.67 -22.48
N ILE A 317 18.87 15.43 -22.67
CA ILE A 317 19.60 16.10 -21.58
C ILE A 317 19.58 17.60 -21.88
N LYS A 318 19.06 18.40 -20.96
CA LYS A 318 19.04 19.86 -21.06
C LYS A 318 19.93 20.45 -19.97
N ASP A 319 21.02 21.05 -20.36
CA ASP A 319 21.92 21.78 -19.47
C ASP A 319 21.66 23.31 -19.59
N ILE A 320 21.39 23.95 -18.46
CA ILE A 320 21.23 25.39 -18.33
C ILE A 320 22.40 25.87 -17.48
N PRO A 321 23.49 26.40 -18.10
CA PRO A 321 24.71 26.75 -17.39
C PRO A 321 24.47 27.67 -16.21
N GLY A 322 25.03 27.31 -15.04
CA GLY A 322 24.87 28.07 -13.80
C GLY A 322 23.50 27.96 -13.11
N VAL A 323 22.53 27.26 -13.71
CA VAL A 323 21.18 27.15 -13.17
C VAL A 323 20.87 25.70 -12.82
N ARG A 324 20.76 24.79 -13.82
CA ARG A 324 20.29 23.41 -13.58
C ARG A 324 20.48 22.52 -14.80
N LYS A 325 20.70 21.24 -14.52
CA LYS A 325 20.70 20.19 -15.52
C LYS A 325 19.49 19.28 -15.36
N TYR A 326 18.78 19.05 -16.44
CA TYR A 326 17.62 18.17 -16.52
C TYR A 326 17.95 16.92 -17.32
N ILE A 327 17.60 15.78 -16.78
CA ILE A 327 17.68 14.45 -17.43
C ILE A 327 16.25 13.97 -17.68
N ALA A 328 15.82 14.06 -18.93
CA ALA A 328 14.49 13.59 -19.32
C ALA A 328 14.50 12.07 -19.56
N VAL A 329 13.50 11.38 -19.03
CA VAL A 329 13.31 9.95 -19.18
C VAL A 329 12.00 9.62 -19.89
N ASP A 330 11.85 8.40 -20.35
CA ASP A 330 10.72 7.93 -21.18
C ASP A 330 9.42 7.64 -20.41
N GLY A 331 9.40 7.81 -19.08
CA GLY A 331 8.21 7.79 -18.21
C GLY A 331 8.02 9.12 -17.50
N GLY A 332 7.40 9.10 -16.32
CA GLY A 332 7.20 10.29 -15.50
C GLY A 332 5.94 10.22 -14.65
N MET A 333 5.26 11.38 -14.48
CA MET A 333 4.12 11.50 -13.58
C MET A 333 2.92 10.59 -13.94
N ALA A 334 2.79 10.16 -15.18
CA ALA A 334 1.69 9.27 -15.57
C ALA A 334 1.82 7.88 -14.94
N ASP A 335 3.03 7.41 -14.66
CA ASP A 335 3.28 6.13 -13.97
C ASP A 335 3.74 6.30 -12.51
N ASN A 336 4.27 7.47 -12.12
CA ASN A 336 4.60 7.84 -10.75
C ASN A 336 4.22 9.30 -10.45
N ILE A 337 2.95 9.55 -10.16
CA ILE A 337 2.43 10.88 -9.84
C ILE A 337 2.85 11.39 -8.44
N ARG A 338 3.38 10.55 -7.58
CA ARG A 338 3.58 10.85 -6.16
C ARG A 338 4.49 12.04 -5.87
N PRO A 339 5.59 12.30 -6.61
CA PRO A 339 6.36 13.54 -6.43
C PRO A 339 5.53 14.79 -6.69
N ALA A 340 4.70 14.80 -7.73
CA ALA A 340 3.86 15.94 -8.07
C ALA A 340 2.67 16.11 -7.10
N LEU A 341 2.02 15.00 -6.70
CA LEU A 341 0.79 15.04 -5.90
C LEU A 341 1.07 15.21 -4.39
N TYR A 342 2.10 14.54 -3.88
CA TYR A 342 2.39 14.48 -2.44
C TYR A 342 3.74 15.08 -2.06
N GLY A 343 4.50 15.67 -3.00
CA GLY A 343 5.86 16.10 -2.75
C GLY A 343 6.81 14.95 -2.34
N SER A 344 6.45 13.70 -2.67
CA SER A 344 7.21 12.51 -2.27
C SER A 344 8.61 12.55 -2.86
N LYS A 345 9.62 12.36 -2.00
CA LYS A 345 11.02 12.29 -2.39
C LYS A 345 11.41 10.86 -2.75
N TYR A 346 12.27 10.72 -3.74
CA TYR A 346 12.86 9.45 -4.17
C TYR A 346 14.35 9.61 -4.40
N GLU A 347 15.07 8.50 -4.36
CA GLU A 347 16.45 8.38 -4.80
C GLU A 347 16.51 7.85 -6.23
N ALA A 348 17.64 8.08 -6.89
CA ALA A 348 17.89 7.57 -8.24
C ALA A 348 19.24 6.89 -8.34
N ILE A 349 19.31 5.86 -9.18
CA ILE A 349 20.53 5.11 -9.46
C ILE A 349 20.68 4.99 -10.97
N VAL A 350 21.89 5.21 -11.50
CA VAL A 350 22.19 4.86 -12.90
C VAL A 350 22.46 3.36 -12.97
N ALA A 351 21.44 2.57 -13.35
CA ALA A 351 21.42 1.13 -13.23
C ALA A 351 22.52 0.41 -14.02
N ASN A 352 23.00 0.98 -15.10
CA ASN A 352 24.12 0.47 -15.91
C ASN A 352 25.47 1.10 -15.59
N LYS A 353 25.57 1.91 -14.52
CA LYS A 353 26.79 2.64 -14.12
C LYS A 353 26.94 2.75 -12.59
N VAL A 354 26.48 1.76 -11.83
CA VAL A 354 26.36 1.83 -10.37
C VAL A 354 27.72 2.12 -9.68
N ASN A 355 28.83 1.62 -10.22
CA ASN A 355 30.15 1.77 -9.63
C ASN A 355 30.88 3.07 -9.99
N GLN A 356 30.29 3.95 -10.83
CA GLN A 356 30.93 5.19 -11.19
C GLN A 356 30.88 6.20 -10.04
N LYS A 357 32.04 6.86 -9.77
CA LYS A 357 32.21 7.74 -8.62
C LYS A 357 32.05 9.23 -8.93
N LEU A 358 32.18 9.62 -10.21
CA LEU A 358 32.01 11.04 -10.61
C LEU A 358 30.53 11.35 -10.64
N LEU A 359 30.07 12.12 -9.67
CA LEU A 359 28.66 12.49 -9.53
C LEU A 359 28.42 13.92 -10.04
N GLU A 360 27.25 14.13 -10.63
CA GLU A 360 26.72 15.44 -10.96
C GLU A 360 25.32 15.61 -10.34
N ARG A 361 24.98 16.84 -9.98
CA ARG A 361 23.67 17.16 -9.41
C ARG A 361 22.69 17.54 -10.53
N VAL A 362 21.59 16.78 -10.64
CA VAL A 362 20.63 16.91 -11.74
C VAL A 362 19.19 16.76 -11.25
N ASN A 363 18.23 17.22 -12.05
CA ASN A 363 16.83 16.85 -11.90
C ASN A 363 16.45 15.77 -12.92
N ILE A 364 15.85 14.69 -12.46
CA ILE A 364 15.27 13.66 -13.32
C ILE A 364 13.81 14.03 -13.56
N VAL A 365 13.44 14.23 -14.82
CA VAL A 365 12.13 14.69 -15.25
C VAL A 365 11.52 13.72 -16.24
N GLY A 366 10.20 13.66 -16.28
CA GLY A 366 9.48 12.84 -17.25
C GLY A 366 9.35 13.55 -18.61
N LYS A 367 8.58 12.93 -19.49
CA LYS A 367 8.34 13.36 -20.87
C LYS A 367 7.02 14.12 -21.06
N PHE A 368 6.25 14.31 -20.00
CA PHE A 368 4.88 14.83 -20.09
C PHE A 368 4.85 16.36 -20.18
N CYS A 369 3.81 16.90 -20.83
CA CYS A 369 3.60 18.34 -21.00
C CYS A 369 3.06 18.98 -19.71
N GLU A 370 3.81 18.82 -18.61
CA GLU A 370 3.47 19.31 -17.28
C GLU A 370 4.75 19.73 -16.54
N SER A 371 4.81 20.96 -16.05
CA SER A 371 5.99 21.48 -15.33
C SER A 371 6.27 20.73 -14.03
N GLY A 372 5.24 20.12 -13.43
CA GLY A 372 5.34 19.28 -12.24
C GLY A 372 5.85 17.86 -12.48
N ASP A 373 6.13 17.47 -13.74
CA ASP A 373 6.64 16.15 -14.10
C ASP A 373 8.13 15.99 -13.74
N VAL A 374 8.40 16.02 -12.44
CA VAL A 374 9.74 15.86 -11.85
C VAL A 374 9.74 14.63 -10.94
N LEU A 375 10.43 13.59 -11.35
CA LEU A 375 10.53 12.34 -10.60
C LEU A 375 11.49 12.44 -9.41
N VAL A 376 12.68 13.04 -9.63
CA VAL A 376 13.67 13.24 -8.56
C VAL A 376 14.31 14.61 -8.72
N LYS A 377 14.28 15.43 -7.67
CA LYS A 377 14.95 16.72 -7.60
C LYS A 377 16.34 16.54 -7.00
N ASP A 378 17.29 17.29 -7.53
CA ASP A 378 18.66 17.43 -6.99
C ASP A 378 19.36 16.06 -6.77
N ALA A 379 19.15 15.12 -7.68
CA ALA A 379 19.77 13.81 -7.62
C ALA A 379 21.26 13.89 -7.86
N GLU A 380 22.07 13.26 -7.01
CA GLU A 380 23.51 13.09 -7.19
C GLU A 380 23.77 11.74 -7.86
N ILE A 381 23.97 11.76 -9.16
CA ILE A 381 24.15 10.57 -9.98
C ILE A 381 25.41 10.66 -10.86
N PRO A 382 25.98 9.52 -11.31
CA PRO A 382 27.01 9.51 -12.34
C PRO A 382 26.54 10.24 -13.61
N ARG A 383 27.49 10.83 -14.35
CA ARG A 383 27.19 11.45 -15.64
C ARG A 383 26.52 10.46 -16.59
N VAL A 384 25.35 10.85 -17.09
CA VAL A 384 24.56 10.03 -18.01
C VAL A 384 24.62 10.53 -19.45
N VAL A 385 24.33 9.62 -20.37
CA VAL A 385 24.13 9.90 -21.80
C VAL A 385 22.78 9.30 -22.24
N PRO A 386 22.19 9.73 -23.36
CA PRO A 386 21.01 9.11 -23.93
C PRO A 386 21.18 7.59 -24.06
N GLY A 387 20.17 6.83 -23.64
CA GLY A 387 20.20 5.38 -23.59
C GLY A 387 20.60 4.76 -22.24
N ASP A 388 21.17 5.51 -21.31
CA ASP A 388 21.43 5.04 -19.94
C ASP A 388 20.11 4.73 -19.23
N ILE A 389 20.18 3.89 -18.20
CA ILE A 389 19.01 3.42 -17.46
C ILE A 389 19.01 4.02 -16.04
N ILE A 390 17.97 4.77 -15.71
CA ILE A 390 17.72 5.29 -14.37
C ILE A 390 16.80 4.32 -13.64
N ALA A 391 17.19 3.88 -12.45
CA ALA A 391 16.34 3.11 -11.53
C ALA A 391 15.89 4.00 -10.36
N ILE A 392 14.59 3.95 -10.04
CA ILE A 392 13.98 4.64 -8.91
C ILE A 392 13.49 3.57 -7.92
N PRO A 393 14.16 3.38 -6.78
CA PRO A 393 13.75 2.44 -5.75
C PRO A 393 12.42 2.80 -5.08
N VAL A 394 11.87 1.89 -4.27
CA VAL A 394 10.65 2.06 -3.47
C VAL A 394 9.43 2.48 -4.30
N SER A 395 9.39 2.07 -5.57
CA SER A 395 8.32 2.39 -6.51
C SER A 395 7.18 1.35 -6.54
N GLY A 396 7.20 0.37 -5.63
CA GLY A 396 6.19 -0.71 -5.63
C GLY A 396 4.82 -0.31 -5.10
N ALA A 397 4.70 0.82 -4.38
CA ALA A 397 3.46 1.22 -3.74
C ALA A 397 2.96 2.58 -4.24
N TYR A 398 1.67 2.65 -4.61
CA TYR A 398 0.97 3.87 -5.01
C TYR A 398 1.58 4.60 -6.23
N CYS A 399 2.37 3.91 -7.06
CA CYS A 399 2.76 4.36 -8.38
C CYS A 399 1.79 3.78 -9.41
N LEU A 400 1.88 2.48 -9.67
CA LEU A 400 1.07 1.81 -10.68
C LEU A 400 -0.43 1.75 -10.36
N SER A 401 -0.82 1.76 -9.08
CA SER A 401 -2.23 1.79 -8.67
C SER A 401 -2.92 3.13 -8.97
N ILE A 402 -2.13 4.22 -9.10
CA ILE A 402 -2.63 5.57 -9.43
C ILE A 402 -2.18 5.99 -10.85
N ALA A 403 -1.53 5.08 -11.59
CA ALA A 403 -1.07 5.38 -12.94
C ALA A 403 -2.23 5.73 -13.88
N SER A 404 -1.99 6.72 -14.73
CA SER A 404 -2.95 7.24 -15.70
C SER A 404 -2.43 7.12 -17.13
N ASN A 405 -3.27 7.46 -18.10
CA ASN A 405 -2.91 7.59 -19.49
C ASN A 405 -2.75 9.10 -19.86
N TYR A 406 -2.19 9.91 -18.97
CA TYR A 406 -1.94 11.32 -19.25
C TYR A 406 -1.13 11.49 -20.53
N ASN A 407 -1.48 12.47 -21.37
CA ASN A 407 -1.00 12.67 -22.74
C ASN A 407 -1.13 11.39 -23.63
N ALA A 408 -2.16 10.56 -23.42
CA ALA A 408 -2.36 9.28 -24.10
C ALA A 408 -1.13 8.34 -24.00
N SER A 409 -0.37 8.40 -22.92
CA SER A 409 0.80 7.56 -22.70
C SER A 409 0.40 6.18 -22.22
N LEU A 410 1.10 5.17 -22.73
CA LEU A 410 0.86 3.76 -22.41
C LEU A 410 1.33 3.43 -20.98
N LYS A 411 0.52 2.70 -20.22
CA LYS A 411 0.95 2.17 -18.93
C LYS A 411 2.07 1.14 -19.09
N PRO A 412 3.08 1.16 -18.20
CA PRO A 412 4.27 0.33 -18.31
C PRO A 412 4.02 -1.15 -18.10
N ALA A 413 4.94 -1.97 -18.61
CA ALA A 413 5.01 -3.39 -18.29
C ALA A 413 5.48 -3.60 -16.85
N ILE A 414 5.15 -4.78 -16.29
CA ILE A 414 5.55 -5.19 -14.94
C ILE A 414 6.16 -6.59 -15.01
N VAL A 415 7.34 -6.76 -14.47
CA VAL A 415 7.99 -8.05 -14.32
C VAL A 415 8.18 -8.43 -12.85
N LEU A 416 7.99 -9.69 -12.53
CA LEU A 416 8.36 -10.31 -11.26
C LEU A 416 9.68 -11.03 -11.46
N VAL A 417 10.67 -10.75 -10.62
CA VAL A 417 12.00 -11.37 -10.71
C VAL A 417 12.26 -12.30 -9.55
N LYS A 418 12.88 -13.45 -9.85
CA LYS A 418 13.24 -14.48 -8.89
C LYS A 418 14.41 -15.31 -9.44
N GLU A 419 15.50 -15.45 -8.68
CA GLU A 419 16.61 -16.38 -8.96
C GLU A 419 17.11 -16.31 -10.42
N GLY A 420 17.33 -15.08 -10.91
CA GLY A 420 17.82 -14.83 -12.27
C GLY A 420 16.77 -14.96 -13.38
N LYS A 421 15.51 -15.24 -13.03
CA LYS A 421 14.38 -15.34 -13.98
C LYS A 421 13.46 -14.12 -13.84
N ALA A 422 12.94 -13.64 -14.97
CA ALA A 422 11.96 -12.56 -15.02
C ALA A 422 10.69 -13.07 -15.70
N LEU A 423 9.56 -12.97 -14.98
CA LEU A 423 8.21 -13.30 -15.47
C LEU A 423 7.45 -11.99 -15.75
N LEU A 424 6.93 -11.85 -16.96
CA LEU A 424 6.00 -10.74 -17.28
C LEU A 424 4.66 -11.00 -16.58
N ILE A 425 4.29 -10.13 -15.62
CA ILE A 425 3.03 -10.25 -14.84
C ILE A 425 1.99 -9.22 -15.25
N ARG A 426 2.37 -8.21 -16.04
CA ARG A 426 1.48 -7.28 -16.75
C ARG A 426 2.20 -6.82 -18.00
N ARG A 427 1.57 -6.97 -19.18
CA ARG A 427 2.12 -6.43 -20.41
C ARG A 427 2.00 -4.89 -20.46
N ARG A 428 2.84 -4.24 -21.25
CA ARG A 428 2.65 -2.84 -21.63
C ARG A 428 1.33 -2.69 -22.40
N GLU A 429 0.66 -1.56 -22.20
CA GLU A 429 -0.46 -1.19 -23.06
C GLU A 429 0.03 -0.96 -24.52
N THR A 430 -0.88 -1.12 -25.46
CA THR A 430 -0.73 -0.74 -26.85
C THR A 430 -1.60 0.48 -27.16
N TYR A 431 -1.43 1.11 -28.30
CA TYR A 431 -2.31 2.21 -28.71
C TYR A 431 -3.75 1.72 -28.93
N ASP A 432 -3.93 0.47 -29.36
CA ASP A 432 -5.27 -0.14 -29.47
C ASP A 432 -5.95 -0.28 -28.10
N ASP A 433 -5.19 -0.56 -27.03
CA ASP A 433 -5.74 -0.60 -25.67
C ASP A 433 -6.26 0.79 -25.21
N LEU A 434 -5.71 1.89 -25.72
CA LEU A 434 -6.20 3.22 -25.40
C LEU A 434 -7.56 3.52 -26.06
N MET A 435 -7.79 2.97 -27.23
CA MET A 435 -8.97 3.23 -28.05
C MET A 435 -10.05 2.16 -27.93
N GLN A 436 -9.79 1.06 -27.18
CA GLN A 436 -10.68 -0.12 -27.13
C GLN A 436 -12.11 0.16 -26.62
N PHE A 437 -12.33 1.26 -25.98
CA PHE A 437 -13.64 1.67 -25.43
C PHE A 437 -14.26 2.87 -26.17
N ASP A 438 -13.56 3.40 -27.17
CA ASP A 438 -14.13 4.46 -28.01
C ASP A 438 -15.22 3.85 -28.90
N VAL A 439 -16.28 4.60 -29.11
CA VAL A 439 -17.40 4.25 -29.99
C VAL A 439 -17.57 5.32 -31.03
N ASP A 440 -17.90 4.95 -32.29
CA ASP A 440 -18.16 5.88 -33.39
C ASP A 440 -19.54 6.54 -33.28
#